data_ae364d77ca847a5b13f7947ddaf80018
#
_entry.id   ae364d77ca847a5b13f7947ddaf80018
#
_cell.length_a   1.000
_cell.length_b   1.000
_cell.length_c   1.000
_cell.angle_alpha   90.00
_cell.angle_beta   90.00
_cell.angle_gamma   90.00
#
_symmetry.space_group_name_H-M   'P 1'
#
loop_
_entity.id
_entity.type
_entity.pdbx_description
1 polymer ?
#
loop_
_entity_poly.entity_id
_entity_poly.type
_entity_poly.pdbx_seq_one_letter_code
_entity_poly.pdbx_strand_id
1 'polypeptide(L)'
;MIGKFLALGLALVFFNSGAAQAHQPVVLLNTDTTPIKGPLLVDGTVSFAIRAAFTKAGEKKAFRAQFKAGDALAIQYLIVDKKPENKLKTTALPSLVITSPAGSSMTLKFTERTKFYEPFGKVNYFYLARYSASAEAGIYNFTITSKGKAAITVAVGDREVRGDVVRGPAPSQPAAPSQSAAPSQPAAPSQSATPSQSATPSKSPAASQSSSGPAFTLAEVKKNNNAANCWTIVDENVYNLTTWINAHPGGSNAILSLCGVDGTSAFKSQHAGRAMPVGQLESYKIGKLKD
;
A
#
# COMPACT_ATOMS: atom_id res chain seq x y z
N MET A 1 36.13 14.18 59.15
CA MET A 1 35.24 13.18 58.52
C MET A 1 34.58 13.87 57.33
N ILE A 2 35.05 13.58 56.14
CA ILE A 2 34.57 14.25 54.91
C ILE A 2 33.65 13.22 54.19
N GLY A 3 32.35 13.45 54.22
CA GLY A 3 31.36 12.63 53.52
C GLY A 3 31.34 12.95 52.03
N LYS A 4 31.64 11.95 51.18
CA LYS A 4 31.51 12.02 49.73
C LYS A 4 30.06 11.74 49.34
N PHE A 5 29.35 12.77 48.85
CA PHE A 5 28.04 12.57 48.17
C PHE A 5 28.29 12.11 46.75
N LEU A 6 27.86 10.89 46.46
CA LEU A 6 27.84 10.30 45.12
C LEU A 6 26.53 10.73 44.44
N ALA A 7 26.59 11.67 43.49
CA ALA A 7 25.45 12.06 42.69
C ALA A 7 25.21 11.03 41.58
N LEU A 8 24.16 10.22 41.73
CA LEU A 8 23.72 9.27 40.74
C LEU A 8 22.91 10.02 39.65
N GLY A 9 23.54 10.32 38.51
CA GLY A 9 22.90 10.93 37.38
C GLY A 9 21.96 9.95 36.68
N LEU A 10 20.65 10.17 36.84
CA LEU A 10 19.60 9.45 36.15
C LEU A 10 19.51 9.95 34.72
N ALA A 11 20.13 9.24 33.76
CA ALA A 11 19.97 9.51 32.34
C ALA A 11 18.54 9.15 31.91
N LEU A 12 17.69 10.16 31.70
CA LEU A 12 16.39 9.98 31.06
C LEU A 12 16.62 9.67 29.58
N VAL A 13 16.52 8.39 29.23
CA VAL A 13 16.44 7.95 27.82
C VAL A 13 15.02 8.26 27.35
N PHE A 14 14.84 9.33 26.59
CA PHE A 14 13.60 9.60 25.88
C PHE A 14 13.47 8.57 24.76
N PHE A 15 12.70 7.51 25.00
CA PHE A 15 12.20 6.68 23.93
C PHE A 15 11.24 7.53 23.09
N ASN A 16 11.67 7.98 21.93
CA ASN A 16 10.77 8.47 20.89
C ASN A 16 9.95 7.27 20.42
N SER A 17 8.85 7.00 21.09
CA SER A 17 7.80 6.12 20.58
C SER A 17 7.22 6.83 19.37
N GLY A 18 7.70 6.52 18.16
CA GLY A 18 7.02 6.87 16.93
C GLY A 18 5.61 6.32 17.05
N ALA A 19 4.63 7.17 17.35
CA ALA A 19 3.24 6.79 17.34
C ALA A 19 2.94 6.26 15.94
N ALA A 20 2.58 4.97 15.83
CA ALA A 20 1.98 4.44 14.62
C ALA A 20 0.77 5.31 14.32
N GLN A 21 0.90 6.19 13.32
CA GLN A 21 -0.18 7.09 12.93
C GLN A 21 -1.15 6.29 12.07
N ALA A 22 -2.36 6.08 12.59
CA ALA A 22 -3.51 5.78 11.75
C ALA A 22 -3.60 6.80 10.61
N HIS A 23 -4.28 6.42 9.53
CA HIS A 23 -4.54 7.28 8.36
C HIS A 23 -4.71 8.75 8.74
N GLN A 24 -3.89 9.63 8.19
CA GLN A 24 -3.94 11.06 8.46
C GLN A 24 -5.31 11.64 8.05
N PRO A 25 -6.11 12.20 8.97
CA PRO A 25 -7.46 12.65 8.65
C PRO A 25 -7.45 13.96 7.86
N VAL A 26 -8.22 14.00 6.77
CA VAL A 26 -8.48 15.20 5.97
C VAL A 26 -9.99 15.37 5.83
N VAL A 27 -10.54 16.46 6.34
CA VAL A 27 -11.97 16.76 6.24
C VAL A 27 -12.24 17.63 5.02
N LEU A 28 -13.15 17.17 4.15
CA LEU A 28 -13.61 17.96 3.01
C LEU A 28 -14.64 18.99 3.46
N LEU A 29 -14.35 20.25 3.15
CA LEU A 29 -15.22 21.40 3.46
C LEU A 29 -16.38 21.51 2.45
N ASN A 30 -17.37 22.32 2.77
CA ASN A 30 -18.47 22.60 1.84
C ASN A 30 -18.04 23.42 0.61
N THR A 31 -16.89 24.09 0.70
CA THR A 31 -16.24 24.83 -0.38
C THR A 31 -15.46 23.94 -1.34
N ASP A 32 -15.12 22.71 -0.97
CA ASP A 32 -14.32 21.75 -1.76
C ASP A 32 -15.16 21.10 -2.86
N THR A 33 -15.89 21.90 -3.65
CA THR A 33 -16.90 21.41 -4.62
C THR A 33 -16.32 20.92 -5.95
N THR A 34 -15.07 21.21 -6.22
CA THR A 34 -14.33 20.78 -7.42
C THR A 34 -12.91 20.34 -7.03
N PRO A 35 -12.24 19.53 -7.84
CA PRO A 35 -10.87 19.07 -7.52
C PRO A 35 -9.90 20.24 -7.24
N ILE A 36 -9.96 21.32 -8.00
CA ILE A 36 -9.06 22.48 -7.81
C ILE A 36 -9.34 23.24 -6.52
N LYS A 37 -10.59 23.27 -6.05
CA LYS A 37 -10.97 23.90 -4.78
C LYS A 37 -10.69 23.00 -3.57
N GLY A 38 -10.67 21.69 -3.79
CA GLY A 38 -10.39 20.71 -2.75
C GLY A 38 -8.90 20.58 -2.43
N PRO A 39 -8.58 19.86 -1.35
CA PRO A 39 -7.19 19.64 -0.96
C PRO A 39 -6.45 18.80 -2.00
N LEU A 40 -5.14 19.01 -2.10
CA LEU A 40 -4.19 18.16 -2.81
C LEU A 40 -3.38 17.38 -1.77
N LEU A 41 -3.40 16.07 -1.85
CA LEU A 41 -2.46 15.18 -1.18
C LEU A 41 -1.18 15.20 -2.03
N VAL A 42 -0.09 15.75 -1.49
CA VAL A 42 1.16 15.97 -2.24
C VAL A 42 1.83 14.64 -2.63
N ASP A 43 1.62 13.61 -1.82
CA ASP A 43 2.02 12.23 -2.09
C ASP A 43 0.82 11.30 -1.82
N GLY A 44 0.19 10.81 -2.88
CA GLY A 44 -0.99 9.94 -2.81
C GLY A 44 -0.70 8.52 -2.30
N THR A 45 0.56 8.14 -2.12
CA THR A 45 0.93 6.86 -1.51
C THR A 45 0.88 6.90 0.01
N VAL A 46 0.90 8.10 0.60
CA VAL A 46 0.76 8.27 2.06
C VAL A 46 -0.68 7.99 2.50
N SER A 47 -0.81 7.41 3.67
CA SER A 47 -2.07 6.96 4.24
C SER A 47 -2.92 8.13 4.73
N PHE A 48 -3.96 8.50 3.97
CA PHE A 48 -4.91 9.56 4.30
C PHE A 48 -6.34 9.02 4.46
N ALA A 49 -7.07 9.51 5.45
CA ALA A 49 -8.51 9.29 5.61
C ALA A 49 -9.29 10.55 5.22
N ILE A 50 -9.80 10.60 4.01
CA ILE A 50 -10.57 11.72 3.47
C ILE A 50 -12.02 11.59 3.93
N ARG A 51 -12.45 12.45 4.86
CA ARG A 51 -13.78 12.43 5.44
C ARG A 51 -14.70 13.43 4.74
N ALA A 52 -15.85 12.96 4.28
CA ALA A 52 -16.85 13.80 3.61
C ALA A 52 -18.24 13.56 4.21
N ALA A 53 -18.94 14.63 4.57
CA ALA A 53 -20.32 14.60 5.05
C ALA A 53 -21.20 15.44 4.10
N PHE A 54 -22.40 14.93 3.82
CA PHE A 54 -23.39 15.51 2.92
C PHE A 54 -24.73 15.64 3.62
N THR A 55 -25.48 16.67 3.29
CA THR A 55 -26.79 16.96 3.88
C THR A 55 -27.95 16.64 2.95
N LYS A 56 -27.73 16.72 1.63
CA LYS A 56 -28.76 16.48 0.60
C LYS A 56 -28.17 15.85 -0.65
N ALA A 57 -29.04 15.36 -1.52
CA ALA A 57 -28.64 14.83 -2.82
C ALA A 57 -28.06 15.93 -3.74
N GLY A 58 -27.12 15.54 -4.61
CA GLY A 58 -26.50 16.40 -5.59
C GLY A 58 -25.33 17.26 -5.07
N GLU A 59 -25.06 17.27 -3.77
CA GLU A 59 -23.86 17.93 -3.24
C GLU A 59 -22.61 17.25 -3.74
N LYS A 60 -21.61 18.06 -4.11
CA LYS A 60 -20.31 17.59 -4.58
C LYS A 60 -19.22 17.98 -3.60
N LYS A 61 -18.30 17.06 -3.35
CA LYS A 61 -17.03 17.33 -2.70
C LYS A 61 -15.92 16.64 -3.49
N ALA A 62 -14.75 17.26 -3.52
CA ALA A 62 -13.67 16.77 -4.34
C ALA A 62 -12.31 17.01 -3.68
N PHE A 63 -11.32 16.25 -4.10
CA PHE A 63 -9.93 16.40 -3.70
C PHE A 63 -9.01 15.90 -4.81
N ARG A 64 -7.73 16.07 -4.64
CA ARG A 64 -6.69 15.62 -5.56
C ARG A 64 -5.63 14.82 -4.81
N ALA A 65 -4.93 13.94 -5.53
CA ALA A 65 -3.74 13.26 -5.03
C ALA A 65 -2.70 13.15 -6.14
N GLN A 66 -1.45 13.42 -5.83
CA GLN A 66 -0.34 13.32 -6.75
C GLN A 66 0.35 11.97 -6.61
N PHE A 67 0.69 11.35 -7.74
CA PHE A 67 1.41 10.08 -7.83
C PHE A 67 2.55 10.19 -8.83
N LYS A 68 3.56 9.35 -8.65
CA LYS A 68 4.59 9.07 -9.65
C LYS A 68 4.16 7.88 -10.50
N ALA A 69 4.75 7.73 -11.67
CA ALA A 69 4.54 6.52 -12.48
C ALA A 69 4.96 5.26 -11.70
N GLY A 70 4.07 4.27 -11.67
CA GLY A 70 4.29 3.01 -10.97
C GLY A 70 3.96 3.00 -9.48
N ASP A 71 3.63 4.16 -8.88
CA ASP A 71 3.14 4.20 -7.50
C ASP A 71 1.87 3.35 -7.34
N ALA A 72 1.63 2.85 -6.13
CA ALA A 72 0.38 2.18 -5.81
C ALA A 72 -0.76 3.19 -5.66
N LEU A 73 -1.72 3.18 -6.58
CA LEU A 73 -2.99 3.88 -6.46
C LEU A 73 -3.94 3.02 -5.62
N ALA A 74 -3.80 3.10 -4.30
CA ALA A 74 -4.62 2.35 -3.34
C ALA A 74 -5.77 3.22 -2.83
N ILE A 75 -7.01 2.81 -3.10
CA ILE A 75 -8.23 3.55 -2.74
C ILE A 75 -9.20 2.62 -2.03
N GLN A 76 -9.69 3.05 -0.88
CA GLN A 76 -10.70 2.31 -0.12
C GLN A 76 -11.87 3.23 0.18
N TYR A 77 -13.08 2.71 0.06
CA TYR A 77 -14.30 3.45 0.40
C TYR A 77 -14.96 2.81 1.60
N LEU A 78 -15.18 3.61 2.65
CA LEU A 78 -15.68 3.15 3.93
C LEU A 78 -16.87 3.99 4.39
N ILE A 79 -17.76 3.35 5.17
CA ILE A 79 -18.76 4.01 6.00
C ILE A 79 -18.60 3.58 7.45
N VAL A 80 -18.95 4.44 8.39
CA VAL A 80 -18.97 4.06 9.81
C VAL A 80 -20.09 3.05 10.07
N ASP A 81 -19.83 2.01 10.87
CA ASP A 81 -20.86 1.06 11.33
C ASP A 81 -21.75 1.69 12.40
N LYS A 82 -22.42 2.79 12.05
CA LYS A 82 -23.36 3.54 12.89
C LYS A 82 -24.51 4.05 12.04
N LYS A 83 -25.72 4.14 12.59
CA LYS A 83 -26.86 4.75 11.92
C LYS A 83 -26.60 6.26 11.68
N PRO A 84 -27.04 6.82 10.56
CA PRO A 84 -27.84 6.16 9.48
C PRO A 84 -26.97 5.37 8.47
N GLU A 85 -25.67 5.61 8.36
CA GLU A 85 -24.78 5.15 7.28
C GLU A 85 -24.82 3.63 7.10
N ASN A 86 -24.76 2.87 8.21
CA ASN A 86 -24.77 1.40 8.16
C ASN A 86 -26.10 0.78 7.70
N LYS A 87 -27.16 1.58 7.56
CA LYS A 87 -28.49 1.14 7.07
C LYS A 87 -28.76 1.59 5.63
N LEU A 88 -27.93 2.47 5.08
CA LEU A 88 -28.08 2.91 3.70
C LEU A 88 -27.79 1.77 2.73
N LYS A 89 -28.64 1.63 1.72
CA LYS A 89 -28.33 0.78 0.57
C LYS A 89 -27.16 1.39 -0.20
N THR A 90 -26.35 0.57 -0.87
CA THR A 90 -25.21 1.03 -1.68
C THR A 90 -25.62 2.04 -2.75
N THR A 91 -26.84 1.89 -3.30
CA THR A 91 -27.42 2.83 -4.28
C THR A 91 -27.73 4.21 -3.72
N ALA A 92 -27.88 4.35 -2.40
CA ALA A 92 -28.15 5.61 -1.72
C ALA A 92 -26.87 6.31 -1.19
N LEU A 93 -25.73 5.63 -1.26
CA LEU A 93 -24.46 6.17 -0.84
C LEU A 93 -23.84 7.10 -1.91
N PRO A 94 -23.05 8.10 -1.51
CA PRO A 94 -22.32 8.96 -2.43
C PRO A 94 -21.46 8.15 -3.40
N SER A 95 -21.50 8.50 -4.69
CA SER A 95 -20.62 7.91 -5.70
C SER A 95 -19.27 8.60 -5.71
N LEU A 96 -18.21 7.85 -5.97
CA LEU A 96 -16.85 8.33 -6.14
C LEU A 96 -16.41 8.13 -7.60
N VAL A 97 -16.04 9.21 -8.26
CA VAL A 97 -15.41 9.20 -9.59
C VAL A 97 -13.93 9.55 -9.41
N ILE A 98 -13.07 8.74 -10.01
CA ILE A 98 -11.62 8.92 -10.06
C ILE A 98 -11.26 9.25 -11.49
N THR A 99 -10.57 10.38 -11.71
CA THR A 99 -10.09 10.81 -13.03
C THR A 99 -8.58 10.81 -13.02
N SER A 100 -7.96 10.09 -13.95
CA SER A 100 -6.51 10.01 -14.10
C SER A 100 -5.91 11.29 -14.66
N PRO A 101 -4.59 11.48 -14.60
CA PRO A 101 -3.91 12.63 -15.25
C PRO A 101 -4.15 12.70 -16.76
N ALA A 102 -4.31 11.55 -17.43
CA ALA A 102 -4.65 11.46 -18.86
C ALA A 102 -6.12 11.78 -19.16
N GLY A 103 -6.95 12.06 -18.13
CA GLY A 103 -8.37 12.41 -18.31
C GLY A 103 -9.33 11.22 -18.32
N SER A 104 -8.84 9.98 -18.23
CA SER A 104 -9.70 8.80 -18.13
C SER A 104 -10.42 8.78 -16.78
N SER A 105 -11.73 8.53 -16.80
CA SER A 105 -12.53 8.52 -15.57
C SER A 105 -13.16 7.16 -15.31
N MET A 106 -13.18 6.75 -14.05
CA MET A 106 -13.88 5.58 -13.57
C MET A 106 -14.75 5.90 -12.35
N THR A 107 -15.89 5.24 -12.25
CA THR A 107 -16.71 5.27 -11.04
C THR A 107 -16.37 4.07 -10.18
N LEU A 108 -15.99 4.30 -8.93
CA LEU A 108 -15.69 3.22 -7.98
C LEU A 108 -16.95 2.40 -7.71
N LYS A 109 -16.89 1.10 -7.98
CA LYS A 109 -18.00 0.16 -7.75
C LYS A 109 -17.93 -0.38 -6.32
N PHE A 110 -19.08 -0.44 -5.65
CA PHE A 110 -19.19 -1.08 -4.34
C PHE A 110 -19.37 -2.57 -4.53
N THR A 111 -18.37 -3.34 -4.16
CA THR A 111 -18.30 -4.80 -4.40
C THR A 111 -18.32 -5.61 -3.12
N GLU A 112 -18.29 -4.95 -1.95
CA GLU A 112 -18.24 -5.62 -0.66
C GLU A 112 -19.03 -4.85 0.42
N ARG A 113 -19.19 -5.46 1.57
CA ARG A 113 -19.66 -4.84 2.82
C ARG A 113 -19.00 -5.56 3.99
N THR A 114 -17.68 -5.41 4.10
CA THR A 114 -16.83 -6.13 5.05
C THR A 114 -16.60 -5.29 6.30
N LYS A 115 -16.86 -5.87 7.46
CA LYS A 115 -16.59 -5.19 8.74
C LYS A 115 -15.09 -4.99 8.95
N PHE A 116 -14.75 -3.82 9.46
CA PHE A 116 -13.40 -3.44 9.82
C PHE A 116 -13.43 -2.66 11.13
N TYR A 117 -12.66 -3.10 12.11
CA TYR A 117 -12.42 -2.34 13.33
C TYR A 117 -11.11 -1.56 13.19
N GLU A 118 -11.20 -0.24 13.27
CA GLU A 118 -10.04 0.63 13.28
C GLU A 118 -9.60 0.84 14.74
N PRO A 119 -8.46 0.26 15.16
CA PRO A 119 -8.11 0.18 16.58
C PRO A 119 -7.65 1.51 17.17
N PHE A 120 -7.12 2.42 16.36
CA PHE A 120 -6.59 3.69 16.82
C PHE A 120 -7.71 4.67 17.23
N GLY A 121 -8.69 4.89 16.34
CA GLY A 121 -9.88 5.68 16.62
C GLY A 121 -10.96 4.89 17.35
N LYS A 122 -10.77 3.58 17.55
CA LYS A 122 -11.75 2.65 18.16
C LYS A 122 -13.11 2.70 17.46
N VAL A 123 -13.11 2.78 16.13
CA VAL A 123 -14.29 2.91 15.29
C VAL A 123 -14.49 1.66 14.43
N ASN A 124 -15.73 1.17 14.38
CA ASN A 124 -16.11 0.12 13.44
C ASN A 124 -16.57 0.75 12.13
N TYR A 125 -16.06 0.20 11.02
CA TYR A 125 -16.40 0.59 9.67
C TYR A 125 -16.92 -0.61 8.87
N PHE A 126 -17.49 -0.30 7.70
CA PHE A 126 -17.64 -1.24 6.59
C PHE A 126 -16.79 -0.75 5.41
N TYR A 127 -15.94 -1.62 4.88
CA TYR A 127 -15.44 -1.48 3.52
C TYR A 127 -16.56 -1.74 2.53
N LEU A 128 -16.72 -0.87 1.56
CA LEU A 128 -17.66 -1.03 0.46
C LEU A 128 -16.95 -1.26 -0.86
N ALA A 129 -15.72 -0.76 -0.97
CA ALA A 129 -14.83 -1.02 -2.10
C ALA A 129 -13.38 -0.89 -1.68
N ARG A 130 -12.53 -1.71 -2.30
CA ARG A 130 -11.07 -1.59 -2.28
C ARG A 130 -10.58 -1.67 -3.73
N TYR A 131 -9.83 -0.67 -4.16
CA TYR A 131 -9.29 -0.57 -5.50
C TYR A 131 -7.79 -0.37 -5.41
N SER A 132 -7.05 -1.09 -6.23
CA SER A 132 -5.60 -0.93 -6.36
C SER A 132 -5.21 -1.03 -7.83
N ALA A 133 -4.33 -0.13 -8.27
CA ALA A 133 -3.75 -0.12 -9.61
C ALA A 133 -2.36 0.51 -9.56
N SER A 134 -1.58 0.34 -10.63
CA SER A 134 -0.37 1.14 -10.85
C SER A 134 -0.79 2.53 -11.35
N ALA A 135 -0.26 3.58 -10.72
CA ALA A 135 -0.57 4.95 -11.07
C ALA A 135 0.21 5.43 -12.29
N GLU A 136 -0.42 6.28 -13.09
CA GLU A 136 0.26 7.18 -14.02
C GLU A 136 0.89 8.35 -13.24
N ALA A 137 1.98 8.91 -13.74
CA ALA A 137 2.56 10.12 -13.15
C ALA A 137 1.61 11.32 -13.30
N GLY A 138 1.34 12.02 -12.21
CA GLY A 138 0.54 13.25 -12.23
C GLY A 138 -0.51 13.31 -11.14
N ILE A 139 -1.48 14.20 -11.33
CA ILE A 139 -2.52 14.49 -10.33
C ILE A 139 -3.81 13.78 -10.73
N TYR A 140 -4.26 12.89 -9.88
CA TYR A 140 -5.58 12.26 -9.93
C TYR A 140 -6.62 13.19 -9.29
N ASN A 141 -7.80 13.26 -9.90
CA ASN A 141 -8.94 14.01 -9.39
C ASN A 141 -9.99 13.04 -8.84
N PHE A 142 -10.48 13.32 -7.64
CA PHE A 142 -11.49 12.55 -6.95
C PHE A 142 -12.72 13.40 -6.74
N THR A 143 -13.86 13.00 -7.30
CA THR A 143 -15.12 13.71 -7.15
C THR A 143 -16.16 12.82 -6.51
N ILE A 144 -16.70 13.25 -5.37
CA ILE A 144 -17.74 12.57 -4.62
C ILE A 144 -19.05 13.32 -4.82
N THR A 145 -20.07 12.61 -5.29
CA THR A 145 -21.42 13.17 -5.50
C THR A 145 -22.42 12.46 -4.61
N SER A 146 -23.08 13.20 -3.74
CA SER A 146 -24.06 12.67 -2.80
C SER A 146 -25.36 12.27 -3.48
N LYS A 147 -26.03 11.26 -2.92
CA LYS A 147 -27.39 10.82 -3.31
C LYS A 147 -28.43 11.12 -2.22
N GLY A 148 -27.97 11.70 -1.11
CA GLY A 148 -28.75 12.05 0.05
C GLY A 148 -27.85 12.38 1.21
N LYS A 149 -28.42 12.52 2.42
CA LYS A 149 -27.66 12.72 3.65
C LYS A 149 -26.81 11.46 3.93
N ALA A 150 -25.49 11.62 4.01
CA ALA A 150 -24.56 10.55 4.34
C ALA A 150 -23.18 11.10 4.75
N ALA A 151 -22.46 10.35 5.54
CA ALA A 151 -21.05 10.59 5.83
C ALA A 151 -20.22 9.38 5.38
N ILE A 152 -19.08 9.64 4.74
CA ILE A 152 -18.20 8.61 4.22
C ILE A 152 -16.73 8.91 4.52
N THR A 153 -15.91 7.88 4.38
CA THR A 153 -14.45 8.02 4.38
C THR A 153 -13.90 7.39 3.10
N VAL A 154 -13.03 8.11 2.40
CA VAL A 154 -12.21 7.56 1.33
C VAL A 154 -10.79 7.49 1.85
N ALA A 155 -10.24 6.28 2.04
CA ALA A 155 -8.84 6.12 2.34
C ALA A 155 -8.04 6.12 1.03
N VAL A 156 -6.93 6.86 1.02
CA VAL A 156 -5.99 6.98 -0.09
C VAL A 156 -4.61 6.66 0.41
N GLY A 157 -3.88 5.80 -0.30
CA GLY A 157 -2.54 5.37 0.08
C GLY A 157 -2.53 4.44 1.29
N ASP A 158 -1.36 3.90 1.58
CA ASP A 158 -1.14 2.90 2.63
C ASP A 158 0.16 3.11 3.42
N ARG A 159 1.00 4.07 3.01
CA ARG A 159 2.22 4.40 3.75
C ARG A 159 1.91 5.22 4.99
N GLU A 160 2.15 4.64 6.16
CA GLU A 160 1.92 5.28 7.46
C GLU A 160 3.06 6.23 7.85
N VAL A 161 3.23 7.29 7.06
CA VAL A 161 4.15 8.40 7.33
C VAL A 161 3.36 9.71 7.30
N ARG A 162 3.91 10.77 7.86
CA ARG A 162 3.29 12.08 7.74
C ARG A 162 3.36 12.56 6.29
N GLY A 163 2.23 12.98 5.74
CA GLY A 163 2.11 13.55 4.41
C GLY A 163 1.63 14.99 4.43
N ASP A 164 1.93 15.71 3.35
CA ASP A 164 1.55 17.10 3.18
C ASP A 164 0.23 17.21 2.42
N VAL A 165 -0.63 18.14 2.87
CA VAL A 165 -1.90 18.47 2.26
C VAL A 165 -1.94 19.95 1.97
N VAL A 166 -2.12 20.32 0.70
CA VAL A 166 -2.15 21.70 0.22
C VAL A 166 -3.56 22.04 -0.26
N ARG A 167 -4.06 23.22 0.10
CA ARG A 167 -5.30 23.77 -0.43
C ARG A 167 -4.99 24.90 -1.41
N GLY A 168 -5.66 24.90 -2.54
CA GLY A 168 -5.45 25.86 -3.63
C GLY A 168 -4.82 25.22 -4.88
N PRO A 169 -4.31 26.03 -5.81
CA PRO A 169 -3.60 25.53 -6.99
C PRO A 169 -2.42 24.63 -6.57
N ALA A 170 -2.16 23.59 -7.35
CA ALA A 170 -0.98 22.78 -7.12
C ALA A 170 0.27 23.66 -7.20
N PRO A 171 1.29 23.43 -6.34
CA PRO A 171 2.59 24.04 -6.54
C PRO A 171 3.04 23.77 -7.97
N SER A 172 3.58 24.78 -8.66
CA SER A 172 4.10 24.61 -10.02
C SER A 172 5.16 23.52 -10.01
N GLN A 173 4.83 22.37 -10.58
CA GLN A 173 5.81 21.33 -10.77
C GLN A 173 6.84 21.85 -11.78
N PRO A 174 8.16 21.74 -11.52
CA PRO A 174 9.14 22.02 -12.57
C PRO A 174 8.78 21.16 -13.79
N ALA A 175 8.67 21.78 -14.95
CA ALA A 175 8.41 21.07 -16.19
C ALA A 175 9.43 19.92 -16.29
N ALA A 176 8.94 18.69 -16.49
CA ALA A 176 9.82 17.57 -16.79
C ALA A 176 10.68 17.98 -18.01
N PRO A 177 12.00 17.76 -17.99
CA PRO A 177 12.83 18.07 -19.14
C PRO A 177 12.24 17.33 -20.35
N SER A 178 11.86 18.09 -21.38
CA SER A 178 11.45 17.51 -22.65
C SER A 178 12.56 16.58 -23.11
N GLN A 179 12.27 15.29 -23.18
CA GLN A 179 13.18 14.35 -23.78
C GLN A 179 13.29 14.75 -25.26
N SER A 180 14.39 15.40 -25.58
CA SER A 180 14.80 15.65 -26.96
C SER A 180 14.82 14.31 -27.69
N ALA A 181 14.14 14.25 -28.81
CA ALA A 181 14.06 13.07 -29.66
C ALA A 181 15.44 12.46 -29.84
N ALA A 182 15.56 11.18 -29.50
CA ALA A 182 16.78 10.42 -29.78
C ALA A 182 16.99 10.37 -31.29
N PRO A 183 18.22 10.56 -31.79
CA PRO A 183 18.52 10.42 -33.20
C PRO A 183 18.30 8.97 -33.64
N SER A 184 17.61 8.82 -34.77
CA SER A 184 17.35 7.51 -35.43
C SER A 184 18.64 6.76 -35.67
N GLN A 185 18.74 5.58 -35.11
CA GLN A 185 19.86 4.66 -35.37
C GLN A 185 19.65 3.94 -36.71
N PRO A 186 20.67 3.85 -37.56
CA PRO A 186 20.56 3.15 -38.85
C PRO A 186 20.38 1.63 -38.64
N ALA A 187 19.58 1.03 -39.51
CA ALA A 187 19.29 -0.40 -39.57
C ALA A 187 20.56 -1.23 -39.79
N ALA A 188 20.75 -2.25 -38.97
CA ALA A 188 21.74 -3.30 -39.19
C ALA A 188 21.13 -4.44 -40.03
N PRO A 189 21.92 -5.10 -40.90
CA PRO A 189 21.39 -6.09 -41.84
C PRO A 189 21.12 -7.46 -41.20
N SER A 190 20.09 -8.10 -41.74
CA SER A 190 19.69 -9.48 -41.46
C SER A 190 20.81 -10.50 -41.69
N GLN A 191 20.99 -11.41 -40.76
CA GLN A 191 21.63 -12.68 -41.02
C GLN A 191 20.71 -13.84 -40.64
N SER A 192 20.49 -14.67 -41.64
CA SER A 192 19.73 -15.91 -41.60
C SER A 192 20.53 -17.09 -41.04
N ALA A 193 19.75 -18.08 -40.64
CA ALA A 193 20.03 -19.53 -40.69
C ALA A 193 20.31 -20.23 -39.36
N THR A 194 19.34 -21.04 -39.03
CA THR A 194 19.22 -22.26 -38.22
C THR A 194 20.34 -23.32 -38.57
N PRO A 195 20.62 -24.38 -37.76
CA PRO A 195 19.61 -25.39 -37.43
C PRO A 195 19.65 -26.02 -36.00
N SER A 196 18.53 -26.67 -35.72
CA SER A 196 18.20 -27.67 -34.72
C SER A 196 19.30 -28.61 -34.25
N GLN A 197 19.26 -28.95 -32.94
CA GLN A 197 19.45 -30.33 -32.50
C GLN A 197 18.62 -30.66 -31.28
N SER A 198 17.79 -31.69 -31.45
CA SER A 198 17.06 -32.44 -30.42
C SER A 198 18.02 -33.27 -29.59
N ALA A 199 17.72 -33.41 -28.29
CA ALA A 199 18.01 -34.64 -27.55
C ALA A 199 17.03 -34.83 -26.40
N THR A 200 16.39 -35.95 -26.43
CA THR A 200 15.33 -36.49 -25.58
C THR A 200 15.91 -37.20 -24.32
N PRO A 201 15.06 -37.78 -23.47
CA PRO A 201 15.12 -37.63 -22.01
C PRO A 201 15.81 -38.80 -21.30
N SER A 202 16.25 -38.58 -20.09
CA SER A 202 16.65 -39.68 -19.24
C SER A 202 15.89 -39.72 -17.93
N LYS A 203 15.38 -40.88 -17.65
CA LYS A 203 14.50 -41.30 -16.55
C LYS A 203 15.15 -41.14 -15.19
N SER A 204 14.24 -40.87 -14.27
CA SER A 204 14.28 -41.03 -12.82
C SER A 204 14.96 -42.30 -12.30
N PRO A 205 15.44 -42.29 -11.04
CA PRO A 205 14.79 -43.18 -10.12
C PRO A 205 14.24 -42.49 -8.85
N ALA A 206 13.10 -42.98 -8.44
CA ALA A 206 12.44 -42.65 -7.20
C ALA A 206 13.27 -43.12 -6.00
N ALA A 207 13.39 -42.23 -4.99
CA ALA A 207 13.74 -42.64 -3.65
C ALA A 207 13.01 -41.76 -2.65
N SER A 208 12.15 -42.39 -1.89
CA SER A 208 11.67 -42.13 -0.53
C SER A 208 11.51 -40.68 -0.05
N GLN A 209 10.27 -40.31 0.16
CA GLN A 209 9.82 -39.14 0.89
C GLN A 209 10.37 -39.10 2.32
N SER A 210 11.25 -38.15 2.57
CA SER A 210 11.45 -37.57 3.88
C SER A 210 11.01 -36.11 3.76
N SER A 211 10.07 -35.66 4.57
CA SER A 211 9.38 -34.39 4.50
C SER A 211 10.23 -33.23 5.00
N SER A 212 11.31 -32.92 4.30
CA SER A 212 12.07 -31.71 4.45
C SER A 212 12.08 -30.98 3.10
N GLY A 213 11.26 -29.92 2.98
CA GLY A 213 11.31 -29.01 1.85
C GLY A 213 12.73 -28.45 1.65
N PRO A 214 12.98 -27.68 0.55
CA PRO A 214 14.29 -27.09 0.30
C PRO A 214 14.82 -26.35 1.53
N ALA A 215 16.13 -26.47 1.79
CA ALA A 215 16.80 -25.80 2.88
C ALA A 215 17.73 -24.70 2.32
N PHE A 216 17.66 -23.52 2.90
CA PHE A 216 18.39 -22.33 2.46
C PHE A 216 19.31 -21.80 3.56
N THR A 217 20.46 -21.28 3.19
CA THR A 217 21.38 -20.61 4.10
C THR A 217 20.99 -19.15 4.33
N LEU A 218 21.41 -18.57 5.43
CA LEU A 218 21.27 -17.12 5.67
C LEU A 218 21.94 -16.29 4.55
N ALA A 219 23.05 -16.79 4.00
CA ALA A 219 23.74 -16.10 2.88
C ALA A 219 22.90 -16.05 1.59
N GLU A 220 22.13 -17.11 1.33
CA GLU A 220 21.19 -17.13 0.19
C GLU A 220 20.03 -16.17 0.42
N VAL A 221 19.47 -16.12 1.62
CA VAL A 221 18.40 -15.16 1.95
C VAL A 221 18.92 -13.74 1.80
N LYS A 222 20.11 -13.40 2.32
CA LYS A 222 20.73 -12.07 2.20
C LYS A 222 20.98 -11.62 0.76
N LYS A 223 21.17 -12.53 -0.20
CA LYS A 223 21.31 -12.19 -1.62
C LYS A 223 19.99 -11.76 -2.26
N ASN A 224 18.84 -12.18 -1.69
CA ASN A 224 17.51 -11.90 -2.17
C ASN A 224 16.88 -10.73 -1.39
N ASN A 225 17.50 -9.55 -1.46
CA ASN A 225 17.25 -8.38 -0.60
C ASN A 225 16.66 -7.17 -1.35
N ASN A 226 16.02 -7.37 -2.49
CA ASN A 226 15.49 -6.28 -3.30
C ASN A 226 14.09 -6.61 -3.87
N ALA A 227 13.45 -5.63 -4.50
CA ALA A 227 12.08 -5.77 -5.01
C ALA A 227 11.90 -6.86 -6.08
N ALA A 228 12.96 -7.21 -6.83
CA ALA A 228 12.90 -8.26 -7.84
C ALA A 228 13.06 -9.66 -7.24
N ASN A 229 13.75 -9.74 -6.10
CA ASN A 229 13.97 -10.97 -5.34
C ASN A 229 13.97 -10.64 -3.85
N CYS A 230 12.83 -10.83 -3.19
CA CYS A 230 12.63 -10.50 -1.79
C CYS A 230 12.35 -11.76 -0.97
N TRP A 231 13.37 -12.26 -0.28
CA TRP A 231 13.22 -13.38 0.64
C TRP A 231 13.37 -12.91 2.08
N THR A 232 12.65 -13.53 2.99
CA THR A 232 12.76 -13.26 4.42
C THR A 232 12.70 -14.55 5.21
N ILE A 233 13.16 -14.50 6.46
CA ILE A 233 13.05 -15.59 7.42
C ILE A 233 11.96 -15.22 8.43
N VAL A 234 11.08 -16.14 8.74
CA VAL A 234 10.16 -16.06 9.91
C VAL A 234 10.12 -17.43 10.57
N ASP A 235 10.51 -17.48 11.85
CA ASP A 235 10.55 -18.72 12.67
C ASP A 235 11.23 -19.90 11.94
N GLU A 236 12.47 -19.68 11.50
CA GLU A 236 13.30 -20.70 10.82
C GLU A 236 12.79 -21.13 9.42
N ASN A 237 11.69 -20.57 8.95
CA ASN A 237 11.19 -20.80 7.60
C ASN A 237 11.59 -19.66 6.68
N VAL A 238 11.88 -19.99 5.41
CA VAL A 238 12.23 -19.02 4.39
C VAL A 238 11.03 -18.80 3.47
N TYR A 239 10.72 -17.54 3.23
CA TYR A 239 9.57 -17.10 2.44
C TYR A 239 10.02 -16.22 1.29
N ASN A 240 9.45 -16.42 0.10
CA ASN A 240 9.64 -15.54 -1.06
C ASN A 240 8.46 -14.56 -1.15
N LEU A 241 8.69 -13.34 -0.72
CA LEU A 241 7.67 -12.29 -0.67
C LEU A 241 7.67 -11.39 -1.90
N THR A 242 8.41 -11.71 -2.97
CA THR A 242 8.54 -10.88 -4.16
C THR A 242 7.19 -10.45 -4.76
N THR A 243 6.27 -11.39 -4.92
CA THR A 243 4.92 -11.11 -5.44
C THR A 243 4.00 -10.47 -4.40
N TRP A 244 4.35 -10.56 -3.11
CA TRP A 244 3.57 -10.00 -2.01
C TRP A 244 3.89 -8.53 -1.73
N ILE A 245 5.03 -8.03 -2.22
CA ILE A 245 5.46 -6.64 -2.00
C ILE A 245 4.34 -5.65 -2.33
N ASN A 246 3.73 -5.76 -3.50
CA ASN A 246 2.69 -4.84 -3.96
C ASN A 246 1.27 -5.23 -3.52
N ALA A 247 1.09 -6.44 -2.98
CA ALA A 247 -0.20 -6.95 -2.53
C ALA A 247 -0.38 -6.87 -1.01
N HIS A 248 0.67 -6.53 -0.25
CA HIS A 248 0.61 -6.48 1.20
C HIS A 248 -0.27 -5.32 1.69
N PRO A 249 -1.28 -5.57 2.54
CA PRO A 249 -2.18 -4.52 3.04
C PRO A 249 -1.50 -3.43 3.87
N GLY A 250 -0.33 -3.72 4.47
CA GLY A 250 0.50 -2.77 5.21
C GLY A 250 1.50 -2.00 4.33
N GLY A 251 1.34 -2.07 2.99
CA GLY A 251 2.17 -1.40 2.00
C GLY A 251 3.45 -2.14 1.63
N SER A 252 3.96 -1.83 0.43
CA SER A 252 5.16 -2.47 -0.12
C SER A 252 6.41 -2.24 0.72
N ASN A 253 6.55 -1.08 1.35
CA ASN A 253 7.71 -0.78 2.20
C ASN A 253 7.82 -1.69 3.43
N ALA A 254 6.68 -2.13 3.99
CA ALA A 254 6.67 -3.08 5.09
C ALA A 254 7.32 -4.41 4.68
N ILE A 255 7.11 -4.85 3.44
CA ILE A 255 7.72 -6.07 2.89
C ILE A 255 9.15 -5.81 2.44
N LEU A 256 9.42 -4.68 1.76
CA LEU A 256 10.76 -4.34 1.30
C LEU A 256 11.78 -4.24 2.44
N SER A 257 11.35 -3.79 3.62
CA SER A 257 12.20 -3.76 4.83
C SER A 257 12.57 -5.15 5.36
N LEU A 258 11.85 -6.19 4.94
CA LEU A 258 12.09 -7.58 5.34
C LEU A 258 12.94 -8.35 4.32
N CYS A 259 13.20 -7.78 3.13
CA CYS A 259 13.97 -8.48 2.11
C CYS A 259 15.42 -8.70 2.56
N GLY A 260 15.87 -9.94 2.53
CA GLY A 260 17.24 -10.34 2.87
C GLY A 260 17.54 -10.44 4.37
N VAL A 261 16.54 -10.26 5.25
CA VAL A 261 16.74 -10.27 6.71
C VAL A 261 15.82 -11.27 7.43
N ASP A 262 16.10 -11.51 8.71
CA ASP A 262 15.16 -12.19 9.60
C ASP A 262 14.05 -11.23 10.01
N GLY A 263 12.86 -11.47 9.48
CA GLY A 263 11.63 -10.72 9.71
C GLY A 263 10.78 -11.23 10.87
N THR A 264 11.23 -12.24 11.64
CA THR A 264 10.45 -12.91 12.71
C THR A 264 9.88 -11.89 13.70
N SER A 265 10.73 -11.01 14.22
CA SER A 265 10.32 -10.00 15.20
C SER A 265 9.32 -9.01 14.62
N ALA A 266 9.57 -8.51 13.41
CA ALA A 266 8.69 -7.58 12.72
C ALA A 266 7.33 -8.22 12.42
N PHE A 267 7.31 -9.45 11.90
CA PHE A 267 6.07 -10.17 11.62
C PHE A 267 5.26 -10.42 12.90
N LYS A 268 5.90 -10.91 13.96
CA LYS A 268 5.22 -11.18 15.24
C LYS A 268 4.69 -9.91 15.89
N SER A 269 5.41 -8.80 15.85
CA SER A 269 4.95 -7.54 16.43
C SER A 269 3.67 -7.01 15.76
N GLN A 270 3.52 -7.24 14.46
CA GLN A 270 2.38 -6.75 13.68
C GLN A 270 1.21 -7.77 13.62
N HIS A 271 1.51 -9.07 13.67
CA HIS A 271 0.55 -10.11 13.30
C HIS A 271 0.35 -11.20 14.35
N ALA A 272 0.99 -11.13 15.51
CA ALA A 272 0.85 -12.15 16.56
C ALA A 272 -0.62 -12.42 16.91
N GLY A 273 -1.00 -13.71 16.96
CA GLY A 273 -2.35 -14.15 17.28
C GLY A 273 -3.39 -13.97 16.17
N ARG A 274 -3.00 -13.54 14.95
CA ARG A 274 -3.91 -13.35 13.82
C ARG A 274 -3.77 -14.51 12.82
N ALA A 275 -4.79 -15.35 12.71
CA ALA A 275 -4.77 -16.52 11.84
C ALA A 275 -4.62 -16.18 10.35
N MET A 276 -5.26 -15.10 9.86
CA MET A 276 -5.18 -14.71 8.45
C MET A 276 -3.77 -14.33 7.97
N PRO A 277 -3.01 -13.44 8.65
CA PRO A 277 -1.64 -13.15 8.23
C PRO A 277 -0.71 -14.36 8.27
N VAL A 278 -0.89 -15.24 9.25
CA VAL A 278 -0.10 -16.49 9.35
C VAL A 278 -0.39 -17.41 8.17
N GLY A 279 -1.67 -17.63 7.84
CA GLY A 279 -2.07 -18.45 6.68
C GLY A 279 -1.62 -17.84 5.34
N GLN A 280 -1.65 -16.51 5.23
CA GLN A 280 -1.16 -15.82 4.04
C GLN A 280 0.36 -15.98 3.89
N LEU A 281 1.13 -15.82 4.98
CA LEU A 281 2.58 -16.01 4.96
C LEU A 281 2.95 -17.42 4.51
N GLU A 282 2.26 -18.45 5.01
CA GLU A 282 2.54 -19.84 4.67
C GLU A 282 2.43 -20.14 3.17
N SER A 283 1.58 -19.40 2.44
CA SER A 283 1.46 -19.51 0.98
C SER A 283 2.71 -19.05 0.20
N TYR A 284 3.61 -18.33 0.85
CA TYR A 284 4.89 -17.84 0.27
C TYR A 284 6.11 -18.63 0.74
N LYS A 285 5.91 -19.66 1.54
CA LYS A 285 7.00 -20.50 2.06
C LYS A 285 7.69 -21.25 0.95
N ILE A 286 9.02 -21.14 0.90
CA ILE A 286 9.86 -21.83 -0.07
C ILE A 286 10.75 -22.90 0.56
N GLY A 287 10.91 -22.92 1.88
CA GLY A 287 11.70 -23.92 2.58
C GLY A 287 12.03 -23.55 4.01
N LYS A 288 13.07 -24.15 4.54
CA LYS A 288 13.59 -23.88 5.89
C LYS A 288 14.97 -23.25 5.84
N LEU A 289 15.30 -22.46 6.86
CA LEU A 289 16.67 -22.05 7.11
C LEU A 289 17.46 -23.26 7.57
N LYS A 290 18.64 -23.47 7.01
CA LYS A 290 19.64 -24.42 7.54
C LYS A 290 20.74 -23.67 8.25
N ASP A 291 21.21 -24.24 9.32
CA ASP A 291 22.36 -23.78 10.11
C ASP A 291 23.66 -23.79 9.30
#